data_331ac83e5561e00fbbcbcea65cf1f426
#
_entry.id   331ac83e5561e00fbbcbcea65cf1f426
#
_cell.length_a   1.000
_cell.length_b   1.000
_cell.length_c   1.000
_cell.angle_alpha   90.00
_cell.angle_beta   90.00
_cell.angle_gamma   90.00
#
_symmetry.space_group_name_H-M   'P 1'
#
loop_
_entity.id
_entity.type
_entity.pdbx_description
1 polymer ?
#
loop_
_entity_poly.entity_id
_entity_poly.type
_entity_poly.pdbx_seq_one_letter_code
_entity_poly.pdbx_strand_id
1 'polypeptide(L)'
;MAWTSAAASMAAAQHDLTTAVFSGGGKQTAEQGRFNILLMGGDAGQDRVGLRPDSMTVASVDTKTGRTVLISLPRNLQSAPFPSSSPLHDRFPHGFRCSDGSCMLNAIYTYASEHRDLYPGVRNPGAQATKEAVEGATGLQINYWVLIDLKGFETLVDSVGGVTMDVYRRVPIGGGSTKIHGYVQAGKNRHLNGYEALWFARSRADSSDYDRMVRQKCVMRAMLKQLDPITVLTKFNKIAAASKEVVATDIPPSEIATMMDLALKAKALPVSSAAMVPPLIHPGAPDYGLIRSTVQKIITKSENIDNRTAEPTPATAPDATPKPKPTASPSRSTQTDDLSKVCAA
;
A
#
# COMPACT_ATOMS: atom_id res chain seq x y z
N MET A 1 40.26 -25.34 -9.95
CA MET A 1 39.58 -24.45 -10.94
C MET A 1 38.03 -24.62 -11.01
N ALA A 2 37.40 -25.51 -10.26
CA ALA A 2 35.93 -25.72 -10.31
C ALA A 2 35.12 -24.80 -9.38
N TRP A 3 35.74 -24.11 -8.40
CA TRP A 3 35.05 -23.26 -7.44
C TRP A 3 34.76 -21.84 -7.97
N THR A 4 35.54 -21.34 -8.93
CA THR A 4 35.35 -20.03 -9.53
C THR A 4 34.19 -19.98 -10.52
N SER A 5 33.87 -21.11 -11.19
CA SER A 5 32.75 -21.16 -12.13
C SER A 5 31.38 -21.25 -11.44
N ALA A 6 31.28 -21.89 -10.28
CA ALA A 6 30.03 -21.97 -9.51
C ALA A 6 29.66 -20.62 -8.87
N ALA A 7 30.65 -19.88 -8.35
CA ALA A 7 30.44 -18.55 -7.81
C ALA A 7 30.05 -17.53 -8.89
N ALA A 8 30.67 -17.60 -10.06
CA ALA A 8 30.34 -16.75 -11.21
C ALA A 8 28.95 -17.06 -11.77
N SER A 9 28.55 -18.33 -11.85
CA SER A 9 27.20 -18.71 -12.28
C SER A 9 26.11 -18.35 -11.28
N MET A 10 26.40 -18.43 -9.96
CA MET A 10 25.49 -17.92 -8.93
C MET A 10 25.36 -16.40 -8.95
N ALA A 11 26.45 -15.66 -9.15
CA ALA A 11 26.42 -14.21 -9.28
C ALA A 11 25.69 -13.75 -10.54
N ALA A 12 25.89 -14.45 -11.67
CA ALA A 12 25.16 -14.18 -12.92
C ALA A 12 23.67 -14.51 -12.79
N ALA A 13 23.31 -15.63 -12.17
CA ALA A 13 21.91 -15.97 -11.90
C ALA A 13 21.25 -14.99 -10.92
N GLN A 14 21.96 -14.51 -9.89
CA GLN A 14 21.46 -13.45 -9.00
C GLN A 14 21.31 -12.11 -9.73
N HIS A 15 22.24 -11.76 -10.64
CA HIS A 15 22.16 -10.56 -11.46
C HIS A 15 20.98 -10.60 -12.43
N ASP A 16 20.77 -11.72 -13.12
CA ASP A 16 19.63 -11.93 -14.02
C ASP A 16 18.29 -11.92 -13.29
N LEU A 17 18.21 -12.48 -12.09
CA LEU A 17 17.01 -12.53 -11.27
C LEU A 17 16.66 -11.16 -10.69
N THR A 18 17.66 -10.41 -10.20
CA THR A 18 17.47 -9.02 -9.73
C THR A 18 17.00 -8.14 -10.90
N THR A 19 17.56 -8.32 -12.08
CA THR A 19 17.17 -7.57 -13.29
C THR A 19 15.75 -7.93 -13.74
N ALA A 20 15.29 -9.15 -13.52
CA ALA A 20 13.95 -9.58 -13.93
C ALA A 20 12.82 -8.96 -13.08
N VAL A 21 13.07 -8.73 -11.80
CA VAL A 21 12.07 -8.18 -10.84
C VAL A 21 12.14 -6.67 -10.75
N PHE A 22 13.37 -6.13 -10.70
CA PHE A 22 13.67 -4.71 -10.51
C PHE A 22 14.00 -3.99 -11.83
N SER A 23 13.60 -4.54 -12.96
CA SER A 23 13.92 -3.96 -14.26
C SER A 23 12.79 -3.07 -14.76
N GLY A 24 13.00 -1.79 -14.85
CA GLY A 24 12.08 -0.93 -15.58
C GLY A 24 12.04 0.54 -15.17
N GLY A 25 12.50 0.91 -13.98
CA GLY A 25 12.54 2.29 -13.54
C GLY A 25 13.93 2.91 -13.66
N GLY A 26 14.01 4.19 -14.05
CA GLY A 26 15.20 5.00 -13.83
C GLY A 26 15.28 5.44 -12.37
N LYS A 27 16.47 5.85 -11.92
CA LYS A 27 16.63 6.46 -10.61
C LYS A 27 15.73 7.69 -10.50
N GLN A 28 14.90 7.73 -9.46
CA GLN A 28 14.00 8.84 -9.16
C GLN A 28 14.57 9.68 -8.00
N THR A 29 14.30 10.97 -8.03
CA THR A 29 14.60 11.86 -6.90
C THR A 29 13.39 12.00 -5.99
N ALA A 30 13.65 12.14 -4.69
CA ALA A 30 12.60 12.45 -3.72
C ALA A 30 11.93 13.78 -4.07
N GLU A 31 10.61 13.79 -4.10
CA GLU A 31 9.84 15.02 -4.27
C GLU A 31 9.58 15.66 -2.91
N GLN A 32 9.90 16.94 -2.78
CA GLN A 32 9.74 17.69 -1.52
C GLN A 32 10.32 16.94 -0.30
N GLY A 33 11.42 16.21 -0.49
CA GLY A 33 12.06 15.43 0.56
C GLY A 33 11.37 14.12 0.91
N ARG A 34 10.44 13.62 0.08
CA ARG A 34 9.71 12.36 0.31
C ARG A 34 9.82 11.42 -0.86
N PHE A 35 9.84 10.12 -0.57
CA PHE A 35 9.59 9.07 -1.54
C PHE A 35 8.14 8.57 -1.41
N ASN A 36 7.43 8.58 -2.52
CA ASN A 36 6.07 8.10 -2.62
C ASN A 36 6.07 6.77 -3.39
N ILE A 37 5.68 5.70 -2.72
CA ILE A 37 5.69 4.35 -3.28
C ILE A 37 4.25 3.84 -3.33
N LEU A 38 3.75 3.51 -4.52
CA LEU A 38 2.43 2.90 -4.68
C LEU A 38 2.52 1.39 -4.42
N LEU A 39 1.87 0.95 -3.36
CA LEU A 39 1.72 -0.46 -3.00
C LEU A 39 0.39 -0.96 -3.57
N MET A 40 0.45 -1.96 -4.45
CA MET A 40 -0.71 -2.57 -5.10
C MET A 40 -0.83 -4.04 -4.68
N GLY A 41 -2.00 -4.42 -4.18
CA GLY A 41 -2.36 -5.81 -3.94
C GLY A 41 -3.27 -6.31 -5.07
N GLY A 42 -2.78 -7.21 -5.90
CA GLY A 42 -3.51 -7.78 -7.03
C GLY A 42 -4.36 -8.97 -6.62
N ASP A 43 -5.51 -9.15 -7.27
CA ASP A 43 -6.42 -10.28 -7.10
C ASP A 43 -6.26 -11.27 -8.28
N ALA A 44 -5.02 -11.55 -8.69
CA ALA A 44 -4.73 -12.60 -9.65
C ALA A 44 -4.89 -13.97 -8.98
N GLY A 45 -5.69 -14.85 -9.57
CA GLY A 45 -5.92 -16.23 -9.12
C GLY A 45 -6.13 -17.14 -10.33
N GLN A 46 -6.01 -18.46 -10.14
CA GLN A 46 -6.12 -19.47 -11.21
C GLN A 46 -7.43 -19.40 -12.01
N ASP A 47 -8.49 -18.78 -11.45
CA ASP A 47 -9.84 -18.72 -12.04
C ASP A 47 -10.22 -17.32 -12.57
N ARG A 48 -9.27 -16.39 -12.72
CA ARG A 48 -9.58 -15.01 -13.15
C ARG A 48 -8.73 -14.57 -14.33
N VAL A 49 -9.39 -14.07 -15.36
CA VAL A 49 -8.74 -13.42 -16.50
C VAL A 49 -8.37 -11.98 -16.10
N GLY A 50 -7.07 -11.67 -16.15
CA GLY A 50 -6.52 -10.36 -15.84
C GLY A 50 -6.30 -10.10 -14.35
N LEU A 51 -5.34 -9.21 -14.07
CA LEU A 51 -5.03 -8.74 -12.73
C LEU A 51 -5.76 -7.42 -12.48
N ARG A 52 -6.45 -7.31 -11.33
CA ARG A 52 -7.01 -6.03 -10.85
C ARG A 52 -6.45 -5.74 -9.46
N PRO A 53 -5.82 -4.58 -9.25
CA PRO A 53 -5.39 -4.19 -7.91
C PRO A 53 -6.61 -3.87 -7.04
N ASP A 54 -6.92 -4.73 -6.09
CA ASP A 54 -8.01 -4.53 -5.13
C ASP A 54 -7.58 -3.78 -3.87
N SER A 55 -6.27 -3.56 -3.71
CA SER A 55 -5.67 -2.75 -2.66
C SER A 55 -4.69 -1.76 -3.29
N MET A 56 -4.87 -0.48 -3.02
CA MET A 56 -4.00 0.60 -3.49
C MET A 56 -3.70 1.54 -2.33
N THR A 57 -2.43 1.62 -1.94
CA THR A 57 -1.97 2.47 -0.85
C THR A 57 -0.67 3.14 -1.24
N VAL A 58 -0.61 4.46 -1.15
CA VAL A 58 0.65 5.20 -1.27
C VAL A 58 1.32 5.25 0.09
N ALA A 59 2.54 4.73 0.17
CA ALA A 59 3.45 4.94 1.29
C ALA A 59 4.32 6.16 0.98
N SER A 60 4.02 7.28 1.62
CA SER A 60 4.81 8.50 1.53
C SER A 60 5.80 8.56 2.70
N VAL A 61 7.09 8.47 2.41
CA VAL A 61 8.16 8.35 3.41
C VAL A 61 9.08 9.57 3.35
N ASP A 62 9.22 10.27 4.45
CA ASP A 62 10.17 11.37 4.60
C ASP A 62 11.61 10.84 4.58
N THR A 63 12.45 11.39 3.71
CA THR A 63 13.81 10.87 3.49
C THR A 63 14.77 11.13 4.64
N LYS A 64 14.52 12.18 5.43
CA LYS A 64 15.36 12.56 6.57
C LYS A 64 14.99 11.76 7.81
N THR A 65 13.71 11.73 8.14
CA THR A 65 13.22 11.17 9.40
C THR A 65 12.73 9.73 9.27
N GLY A 66 12.27 9.30 8.10
CA GLY A 66 11.58 8.02 7.89
C GLY A 66 10.09 8.09 8.25
N ARG A 67 9.54 9.26 8.64
CA ARG A 67 8.12 9.39 8.94
C ARG A 67 7.26 8.99 7.76
N THR A 68 6.37 8.05 8.00
CA THR A 68 5.56 7.42 6.96
C THR A 68 4.10 7.80 7.11
N VAL A 69 3.49 8.18 5.99
CA VAL A 69 2.06 8.38 5.84
C VAL A 69 1.52 7.36 4.84
N LEU A 70 0.54 6.55 5.26
CA LEU A 70 -0.16 5.60 4.37
C LEU A 70 -1.45 6.24 3.87
N ILE A 71 -1.56 6.43 2.56
CA ILE A 71 -2.73 7.02 1.89
C ILE A 71 -3.42 5.91 1.11
N SER A 72 -4.58 5.45 1.60
CA SER A 72 -5.32 4.36 0.99
C SER A 72 -6.44 4.89 0.10
N LEU A 73 -6.49 4.41 -1.14
CA LEU A 73 -7.49 4.74 -2.13
C LEU A 73 -8.43 3.54 -2.32
N PRO A 74 -9.76 3.75 -2.28
CA PRO A 74 -10.68 2.66 -2.58
C PRO A 74 -10.62 2.30 -4.07
N ARG A 75 -10.64 1.01 -4.34
CA ARG A 75 -10.51 0.45 -5.71
C ARG A 75 -11.61 0.93 -6.67
N ASN A 76 -12.74 1.32 -6.14
CA ASN A 76 -13.94 1.71 -6.89
C ASN A 76 -14.10 3.23 -7.08
N LEU A 77 -13.03 4.02 -6.89
CA LEU A 77 -13.03 5.43 -7.28
C LEU A 77 -13.30 5.55 -8.77
N GLN A 78 -14.29 6.37 -9.13
CA GLN A 78 -14.65 6.66 -10.52
C GLN A 78 -14.01 7.96 -11.02
N SER A 79 -13.97 8.11 -12.33
CA SER A 79 -13.46 9.32 -12.99
C SER A 79 -12.05 9.72 -12.55
N ALA A 80 -11.17 8.72 -12.31
CA ALA A 80 -9.80 8.99 -11.90
C ALA A 80 -9.07 9.85 -12.94
N PRO A 81 -8.55 11.03 -12.56
CA PRO A 81 -7.86 11.92 -13.48
C PRO A 81 -6.44 11.41 -13.75
N PHE A 82 -5.94 11.77 -14.94
CA PHE A 82 -4.55 11.50 -15.32
C PHE A 82 -3.75 12.79 -15.41
N PRO A 83 -2.44 12.79 -15.05
CA PRO A 83 -1.57 13.91 -15.32
C PRO A 83 -1.40 14.12 -16.82
N SER A 84 -1.07 15.34 -17.24
CA SER A 84 -0.89 15.68 -18.67
C SER A 84 0.22 14.90 -19.38
N SER A 85 1.14 14.32 -18.61
CA SER A 85 2.21 13.44 -19.11
C SER A 85 1.73 12.01 -19.43
N SER A 86 0.53 11.61 -18.97
CA SER A 86 -0.01 10.29 -19.22
C SER A 86 -0.60 10.17 -20.63
N PRO A 87 -0.34 9.08 -21.34
CA PRO A 87 -1.01 8.83 -22.63
C PRO A 87 -2.54 8.64 -22.47
N LEU A 88 -3.02 8.38 -21.26
CA LEU A 88 -4.45 8.30 -20.98
C LEU A 88 -5.12 9.65 -20.72
N HIS A 89 -4.35 10.73 -20.58
CA HIS A 89 -4.89 12.08 -20.34
C HIS A 89 -5.80 12.54 -21.47
N ASP A 90 -5.30 12.49 -22.70
CA ASP A 90 -6.06 12.94 -23.88
C ASP A 90 -7.20 11.98 -24.23
N ARG A 91 -7.03 10.69 -23.93
CA ARG A 91 -8.06 9.68 -24.17
C ARG A 91 -9.22 9.79 -23.17
N PHE A 92 -8.94 10.24 -21.97
CA PHE A 92 -9.92 10.43 -20.88
C PHE A 92 -9.80 11.83 -20.27
N PRO A 93 -10.14 12.91 -21.04
CA PRO A 93 -9.94 14.28 -20.57
C PRO A 93 -10.80 14.66 -19.36
N HIS A 94 -11.84 13.88 -19.07
CA HIS A 94 -12.70 14.03 -17.90
C HIS A 94 -12.47 12.94 -16.84
N GLY A 95 -11.29 12.30 -16.86
CA GLY A 95 -10.93 11.16 -16.04
C GLY A 95 -11.46 9.83 -16.58
N PHE A 96 -10.98 8.72 -16.03
CA PHE A 96 -11.33 7.36 -16.45
C PHE A 96 -12.80 7.07 -16.17
N ARG A 97 -13.64 7.24 -17.18
CA ARG A 97 -15.09 7.24 -17.06
C ARG A 97 -15.76 6.41 -18.16
N CYS A 98 -16.75 5.61 -17.76
CA CYS A 98 -17.64 4.84 -18.63
C CYS A 98 -19.10 5.11 -18.27
N SER A 99 -20.00 4.94 -19.22
CA SER A 99 -21.45 5.12 -19.02
C SER A 99 -22.08 4.06 -18.13
N ASP A 100 -21.47 2.87 -18.06
CA ASP A 100 -21.94 1.71 -17.29
C ASP A 100 -21.37 1.66 -15.85
N GLY A 101 -20.53 2.64 -15.47
CA GLY A 101 -19.89 2.68 -14.16
C GLY A 101 -18.78 1.66 -13.94
N SER A 102 -18.37 0.90 -14.96
CA SER A 102 -17.30 -0.11 -14.87
C SER A 102 -15.89 0.49 -14.78
N CYS A 103 -15.73 1.76 -15.20
CA CYS A 103 -14.46 2.50 -15.17
C CYS A 103 -14.09 2.94 -13.76
N MET A 104 -13.71 1.98 -12.93
CA MET A 104 -13.20 2.19 -11.59
C MET A 104 -11.66 2.25 -11.60
N LEU A 105 -11.06 2.80 -10.55
CA LEU A 105 -9.61 2.94 -10.41
C LEU A 105 -8.86 1.61 -10.65
N ASN A 106 -9.38 0.48 -10.11
CA ASN A 106 -8.75 -0.81 -10.32
C ASN A 106 -8.90 -1.39 -11.74
N ALA A 107 -9.85 -0.88 -12.54
CA ALA A 107 -10.03 -1.31 -13.92
C ALA A 107 -8.99 -0.68 -14.87
N ILE A 108 -8.33 0.40 -14.47
CA ILE A 108 -7.26 1.06 -15.25
C ILE A 108 -6.12 0.09 -15.53
N TYR A 109 -5.77 -0.76 -14.55
CA TYR A 109 -4.72 -1.77 -14.74
C TYR A 109 -5.03 -2.71 -15.91
N THR A 110 -6.22 -3.27 -15.93
CA THR A 110 -6.66 -4.18 -17.02
C THR A 110 -6.73 -3.41 -18.34
N TYR A 111 -7.33 -2.22 -18.34
CA TYR A 111 -7.45 -1.40 -19.55
C TYR A 111 -6.09 -1.14 -20.21
N ALA A 112 -5.09 -0.66 -19.44
CA ALA A 112 -3.77 -0.38 -20.00
C ALA A 112 -2.99 -1.65 -20.37
N SER A 113 -3.24 -2.77 -19.69
CA SER A 113 -2.65 -4.07 -20.04
C SER A 113 -3.18 -4.60 -21.38
N GLU A 114 -4.42 -4.29 -21.74
CA GLU A 114 -5.05 -4.62 -23.01
C GLU A 114 -4.69 -3.63 -24.12
N HIS A 115 -4.34 -2.39 -23.79
CA HIS A 115 -3.96 -1.32 -24.73
C HIS A 115 -2.47 -0.98 -24.61
N ARG A 116 -1.62 -1.98 -24.82
CA ARG A 116 -0.16 -1.86 -24.68
C ARG A 116 0.47 -0.88 -25.68
N ASP A 117 -0.19 -0.63 -26.78
CA ASP A 117 0.19 0.36 -27.81
C ASP A 117 0.28 1.78 -27.27
N LEU A 118 -0.49 2.10 -26.21
CA LEU A 118 -0.42 3.40 -25.52
C LEU A 118 0.84 3.54 -24.65
N TYR A 119 1.51 2.44 -24.34
CA TYR A 119 2.68 2.39 -23.45
C TYR A 119 3.86 1.67 -24.11
N PRO A 120 4.40 2.19 -25.24
CA PRO A 120 5.48 1.55 -25.96
C PRO A 120 6.73 1.43 -25.08
N GLY A 121 7.32 0.25 -25.00
CA GLY A 121 8.52 -0.03 -24.21
C GLY A 121 8.28 -0.18 -22.69
N VAL A 122 7.07 0.09 -22.20
CA VAL A 122 6.73 -0.12 -20.78
C VAL A 122 6.45 -1.59 -20.51
N ARG A 123 7.18 -2.18 -19.57
CA ARG A 123 7.07 -3.61 -19.26
C ARG A 123 5.71 -3.98 -18.68
N ASN A 124 5.19 -3.16 -17.77
CA ASN A 124 3.90 -3.32 -17.11
C ASN A 124 3.03 -2.08 -17.30
N PRO A 125 2.33 -1.96 -18.46
CA PRO A 125 1.44 -0.83 -18.75
C PRO A 125 0.33 -0.64 -17.70
N GLY A 126 -0.22 -1.76 -17.19
CA GLY A 126 -1.26 -1.72 -16.17
C GLY A 126 -0.81 -1.05 -14.88
N ALA A 127 0.38 -1.42 -14.37
CA ALA A 127 0.93 -0.80 -13.18
C ALA A 127 1.31 0.68 -13.42
N GLN A 128 1.89 0.99 -14.58
CA GLN A 128 2.24 2.36 -14.95
C GLN A 128 1.01 3.26 -15.03
N ALA A 129 -0.03 2.84 -15.73
CA ALA A 129 -1.29 3.59 -15.84
C ALA A 129 -1.99 3.77 -14.49
N THR A 130 -1.95 2.74 -13.63
CA THR A 130 -2.49 2.82 -12.26
C THR A 130 -1.70 3.84 -11.42
N LYS A 131 -0.37 3.85 -11.54
CA LYS A 131 0.51 4.85 -10.92
C LYS A 131 0.09 6.26 -11.33
N GLU A 132 -0.03 6.52 -12.64
CA GLU A 132 -0.42 7.82 -13.19
C GLU A 132 -1.81 8.27 -12.72
N ALA A 133 -2.79 7.36 -12.66
CA ALA A 133 -4.11 7.66 -12.12
C ALA A 133 -4.06 8.02 -10.62
N VAL A 134 -3.21 7.35 -9.85
CA VAL A 134 -2.98 7.67 -8.43
C VAL A 134 -2.29 9.03 -8.28
N GLU A 135 -1.35 9.38 -9.15
CA GLU A 135 -0.73 10.71 -9.20
C GLU A 135 -1.79 11.80 -9.46
N GLY A 136 -2.62 11.62 -10.48
CA GLY A 136 -3.71 12.54 -10.79
C GLY A 136 -4.71 12.66 -9.64
N ALA A 137 -5.04 11.56 -8.97
CA ALA A 137 -5.99 11.55 -7.86
C ALA A 137 -5.45 12.22 -6.59
N THR A 138 -4.18 11.95 -6.23
CA THR A 138 -3.59 12.40 -4.97
C THR A 138 -2.84 13.73 -5.08
N GLY A 139 -2.42 14.11 -6.29
CA GLY A 139 -1.52 15.25 -6.53
C GLY A 139 -0.08 14.99 -6.10
N LEU A 140 0.27 13.74 -5.77
CA LEU A 140 1.63 13.33 -5.46
C LEU A 140 2.31 12.79 -6.72
N GLN A 141 3.57 13.09 -6.89
CA GLN A 141 4.42 12.33 -7.81
C GLN A 141 4.75 11.00 -7.15
N ILE A 142 4.41 9.90 -7.81
CA ILE A 142 4.73 8.54 -7.34
C ILE A 142 6.07 8.13 -7.91
N ASN A 143 7.07 7.94 -7.05
CA ASN A 143 8.40 7.57 -7.47
C ASN A 143 8.44 6.14 -8.02
N TYR A 144 7.89 5.21 -7.24
CA TYR A 144 7.93 3.79 -7.56
C TYR A 144 6.60 3.10 -7.26
N TRP A 145 6.41 1.93 -7.86
CA TRP A 145 5.31 1.03 -7.50
C TRP A 145 5.81 -0.37 -7.16
N VAL A 146 5.06 -1.04 -6.31
CA VAL A 146 5.22 -2.46 -5.97
C VAL A 146 3.87 -3.14 -6.13
N LEU A 147 3.84 -4.23 -6.88
CA LEU A 147 2.68 -5.07 -7.08
C LEU A 147 2.96 -6.44 -6.46
N ILE A 148 2.06 -6.91 -5.62
CA ILE A 148 2.09 -8.26 -5.06
C ILE A 148 0.72 -8.90 -5.21
N ASP A 149 0.66 -10.15 -5.69
CA ASP A 149 -0.60 -10.89 -5.73
C ASP A 149 -0.88 -11.61 -4.41
N LEU A 150 -2.00 -12.32 -4.35
CA LEU A 150 -2.43 -13.04 -3.14
C LEU A 150 -1.42 -14.11 -2.72
N LYS A 151 -0.90 -14.88 -3.70
CA LYS A 151 0.04 -15.97 -3.41
C LYS A 151 1.41 -15.44 -2.99
N GLY A 152 1.88 -14.37 -3.65
CA GLY A 152 3.11 -13.69 -3.26
C GLY A 152 3.06 -13.11 -1.88
N PHE A 153 1.94 -12.49 -1.52
CA PHE A 153 1.74 -11.97 -0.16
C PHE A 153 1.80 -13.09 0.89
N GLU A 154 1.05 -14.17 0.69
CA GLU A 154 1.05 -15.34 1.58
C GLU A 154 2.47 -15.88 1.76
N THR A 155 3.14 -16.15 0.62
CA THR A 155 4.50 -16.69 0.62
C THR A 155 5.53 -15.73 1.26
N LEU A 156 5.39 -14.41 1.04
CA LEU A 156 6.25 -13.42 1.66
C LEU A 156 6.10 -13.44 3.18
N VAL A 157 4.86 -13.39 3.68
CA VAL A 157 4.60 -13.42 5.13
C VAL A 157 5.12 -14.70 5.76
N ASP A 158 4.87 -15.88 5.16
CA ASP A 158 5.41 -17.16 5.65
C ASP A 158 6.94 -17.18 5.64
N SER A 159 7.56 -16.66 4.60
CA SER A 159 9.02 -16.66 4.45
C SER A 159 9.76 -15.84 5.50
N VAL A 160 9.09 -14.85 6.09
CA VAL A 160 9.63 -14.00 7.17
C VAL A 160 9.17 -14.45 8.55
N GLY A 161 8.50 -15.60 8.65
CA GLY A 161 8.09 -16.21 9.91
C GLY A 161 6.73 -15.73 10.42
N GLY A 162 5.86 -15.20 9.56
CA GLY A 162 4.54 -14.71 9.96
C GLY A 162 4.55 -13.27 10.49
N VAL A 163 3.40 -12.81 10.98
CA VAL A 163 3.22 -11.48 11.55
C VAL A 163 2.40 -11.56 12.84
N THR A 164 2.81 -10.83 13.87
CA THR A 164 2.10 -10.79 15.16
C THR A 164 1.34 -9.47 15.30
N MET A 165 0.04 -9.55 15.62
CA MET A 165 -0.82 -8.38 15.76
C MET A 165 -2.07 -8.68 16.59
N ASP A 166 -2.76 -7.63 17.03
CA ASP A 166 -4.05 -7.79 17.70
C ASP A 166 -5.15 -8.02 16.66
N VAL A 167 -6.01 -8.99 16.92
CA VAL A 167 -7.20 -9.33 16.13
C VAL A 167 -8.43 -9.10 17.00
N TYR A 168 -9.14 -7.99 16.78
CA TYR A 168 -10.23 -7.57 17.69
C TYR A 168 -11.48 -8.41 17.61
N ARG A 169 -11.77 -8.91 16.42
CA ARG A 169 -12.87 -9.82 16.17
C ARG A 169 -12.42 -10.94 15.23
N ARG A 170 -13.01 -12.09 15.33
CA ARG A 170 -12.76 -13.17 14.39
C ARG A 170 -13.09 -12.71 12.96
N VAL A 171 -12.27 -13.09 12.00
CA VAL A 171 -12.42 -12.74 10.59
C VAL A 171 -12.66 -14.01 9.78
N PRO A 172 -13.75 -14.10 8.98
CA PRO A 172 -14.04 -15.31 8.22
C PRO A 172 -12.96 -15.65 7.19
N ILE A 173 -12.67 -16.93 7.07
CA ILE A 173 -11.86 -17.53 6.01
C ILE A 173 -12.84 -18.15 5.01
N GLY A 174 -12.86 -17.62 3.79
CA GLY A 174 -13.90 -17.90 2.80
C GLY A 174 -14.94 -16.79 2.73
N GLY A 175 -16.07 -17.07 2.11
CA GLY A 175 -17.16 -16.13 1.86
C GLY A 175 -17.16 -15.59 0.42
N GLY A 176 -18.19 -14.81 0.07
CA GLY A 176 -18.47 -14.45 -1.32
C GLY A 176 -19.01 -15.65 -2.11
N SER A 177 -18.28 -16.09 -3.12
CA SER A 177 -18.65 -17.29 -3.91
C SER A 177 -18.24 -18.61 -3.25
N THR A 178 -17.43 -18.58 -2.18
CA THR A 178 -16.96 -19.78 -1.47
C THR A 178 -17.59 -19.89 -0.09
N LYS A 179 -17.76 -21.13 0.43
CA LYS A 179 -18.22 -21.31 1.81
C LYS A 179 -17.17 -20.79 2.79
N ILE A 180 -17.64 -20.25 3.93
CA ILE A 180 -16.78 -19.99 5.08
C ILE A 180 -16.39 -21.36 5.66
N HIS A 181 -15.09 -21.61 5.77
CA HIS A 181 -14.53 -22.88 6.26
C HIS A 181 -13.62 -22.72 7.46
N GLY A 182 -13.47 -21.48 7.96
CA GLY A 182 -12.67 -21.18 9.14
C GLY A 182 -12.73 -19.71 9.53
N TYR A 183 -11.94 -19.36 10.54
CA TYR A 183 -11.83 -17.99 11.03
C TYR A 183 -10.42 -17.73 11.50
N VAL A 184 -9.90 -16.55 11.16
CA VAL A 184 -8.79 -15.94 11.90
C VAL A 184 -9.35 -15.54 13.26
N GLN A 185 -8.87 -16.16 14.33
CA GLN A 185 -9.44 -16.00 15.67
C GLN A 185 -9.09 -14.64 16.29
N ALA A 186 -10.02 -14.07 17.05
CA ALA A 186 -9.76 -12.88 17.84
C ALA A 186 -8.74 -13.17 18.98
N GLY A 187 -8.00 -12.15 19.35
CA GLY A 187 -7.04 -12.20 20.46
C GLY A 187 -5.97 -11.12 20.34
N LYS A 188 -5.32 -10.82 21.48
CA LYS A 188 -4.13 -9.97 21.53
C LYS A 188 -2.90 -10.77 21.12
N ASN A 189 -1.95 -10.08 20.48
CA ASN A 189 -0.67 -10.67 20.04
C ASN A 189 -0.83 -12.00 19.27
N ARG A 190 -1.83 -12.05 18.39
CA ARG A 190 -2.05 -13.22 17.53
C ARG A 190 -0.93 -13.31 16.51
N HIS A 191 -0.24 -14.45 16.51
CA HIS A 191 0.70 -14.79 15.45
C HIS A 191 -0.09 -15.36 14.26
N LEU A 192 0.00 -14.68 13.12
CA LEU A 192 -0.65 -15.05 11.87
C LEU A 192 0.39 -15.54 10.88
N ASN A 193 0.18 -16.73 10.31
CA ASN A 193 0.92 -17.18 9.14
C ASN A 193 0.47 -16.42 7.88
N GLY A 194 1.07 -16.70 6.74
CA GLY A 194 0.75 -16.02 5.48
C GLY A 194 -0.70 -16.17 5.07
N TYR A 195 -1.25 -17.37 5.21
CA TYR A 195 -2.65 -17.65 4.90
C TYR A 195 -3.62 -16.89 5.80
N GLU A 196 -3.39 -16.89 7.11
CA GLU A 196 -4.22 -16.17 8.07
C GLU A 196 -4.11 -14.64 7.88
N ALA A 197 -2.90 -14.11 7.66
CA ALA A 197 -2.67 -12.70 7.39
C ALA A 197 -3.35 -12.26 6.08
N LEU A 198 -3.29 -13.09 5.04
CA LEU A 198 -3.98 -12.85 3.78
C LEU A 198 -5.50 -12.78 3.99
N TRP A 199 -6.10 -13.76 4.68
CA TRP A 199 -7.54 -13.77 4.92
C TRP A 199 -7.98 -12.62 5.84
N PHE A 200 -7.18 -12.27 6.85
CA PHE A 200 -7.43 -11.09 7.67
C PHE A 200 -7.48 -9.80 6.82
N ALA A 201 -6.58 -9.66 5.84
CA ALA A 201 -6.50 -8.49 4.98
C ALA A 201 -7.55 -8.46 3.85
N ARG A 202 -8.07 -9.62 3.39
CA ARG A 202 -8.94 -9.69 2.20
C ARG A 202 -10.41 -9.96 2.49
N SER A 203 -10.75 -10.60 3.61
CA SER A 203 -12.12 -11.04 3.89
C SER A 203 -13.12 -9.86 3.94
N ARG A 204 -14.30 -10.08 3.35
CA ARG A 204 -15.45 -9.15 3.37
C ARG A 204 -16.74 -9.84 3.80
N ALA A 205 -16.67 -11.13 4.17
CA ALA A 205 -17.85 -11.96 4.38
C ALA A 205 -18.79 -11.46 5.48
N ASP A 206 -18.26 -10.72 6.48
CA ASP A 206 -19.04 -10.17 7.60
C ASP A 206 -18.75 -8.67 7.83
N SER A 207 -18.21 -7.99 6.81
CA SER A 207 -17.71 -6.62 6.95
C SER A 207 -17.74 -5.84 5.65
N SER A 208 -17.61 -4.52 5.76
CA SER A 208 -17.55 -3.62 4.61
C SER A 208 -16.18 -3.67 3.90
N ASP A 209 -16.13 -3.11 2.69
CA ASP A 209 -14.88 -2.88 1.96
C ASP A 209 -13.93 -1.94 2.74
N TYR A 210 -14.49 -1.01 3.51
CA TYR A 210 -13.72 -0.05 4.31
C TYR A 210 -13.09 -0.72 5.54
N ASP A 211 -13.78 -1.66 6.19
CA ASP A 211 -13.20 -2.48 7.27
C ASP A 211 -12.01 -3.31 6.76
N ARG A 212 -12.11 -3.83 5.52
CA ARG A 212 -11.00 -4.50 4.86
C ARG A 212 -9.81 -3.56 4.70
N MET A 213 -10.01 -2.32 4.23
CA MET A 213 -8.94 -1.33 4.08
C MET A 213 -8.26 -0.99 5.42
N VAL A 214 -9.01 -0.95 6.52
CA VAL A 214 -8.45 -0.79 7.87
C VAL A 214 -7.56 -1.98 8.22
N ARG A 215 -8.05 -3.22 8.02
CA ARG A 215 -7.27 -4.43 8.29
C ARG A 215 -5.98 -4.50 7.46
N GLN A 216 -6.03 -4.12 6.18
CA GLN A 216 -4.85 -4.01 5.32
C GLN A 216 -3.80 -3.06 5.90
N LYS A 217 -4.21 -1.87 6.36
CA LYS A 217 -3.29 -0.93 7.02
C LYS A 217 -2.69 -1.51 8.29
N CYS A 218 -3.47 -2.25 9.08
CA CYS A 218 -2.96 -2.88 10.31
C CYS A 218 -1.92 -3.97 10.01
N VAL A 219 -2.13 -4.79 8.99
CA VAL A 219 -1.12 -5.77 8.54
C VAL A 219 0.13 -5.06 8.05
N MET A 220 0.02 -4.04 7.19
CA MET A 220 1.18 -3.28 6.70
C MET A 220 1.98 -2.65 7.86
N ARG A 221 1.29 -2.06 8.85
CA ARG A 221 1.95 -1.52 10.05
C ARG A 221 2.67 -2.60 10.84
N ALA A 222 2.03 -3.75 11.06
CA ALA A 222 2.63 -4.87 11.79
C ALA A 222 3.87 -5.40 11.06
N MET A 223 3.78 -5.57 9.75
CA MET A 223 4.92 -5.95 8.90
C MET A 223 6.07 -4.92 9.01
N LEU A 224 5.79 -3.64 8.81
CA LEU A 224 6.81 -2.59 8.89
C LEU A 224 7.54 -2.58 10.24
N LYS A 225 6.82 -2.81 11.35
CA LYS A 225 7.42 -2.79 12.70
C LYS A 225 8.21 -4.05 13.02
N GLN A 226 7.78 -5.20 12.57
CA GLN A 226 8.34 -6.49 12.99
C GLN A 226 9.41 -7.00 12.03
N LEU A 227 9.23 -6.77 10.74
CA LEU A 227 10.12 -7.35 9.75
C LEU A 227 11.43 -6.56 9.62
N ASP A 228 12.51 -7.30 9.51
CA ASP A 228 13.80 -6.73 9.15
C ASP A 228 13.83 -6.44 7.63
N PRO A 229 14.10 -5.20 7.19
CA PRO A 229 14.08 -4.85 5.78
C PRO A 229 15.02 -5.68 4.90
N ILE A 230 16.19 -6.07 5.44
CA ILE A 230 17.17 -6.90 4.71
C ILE A 230 16.58 -8.30 4.47
N THR A 231 15.99 -8.88 5.51
CA THR A 231 15.31 -10.18 5.43
C THR A 231 14.15 -10.13 4.44
N VAL A 232 13.30 -9.09 4.51
CA VAL A 232 12.17 -8.91 3.57
C VAL A 232 12.67 -8.84 2.14
N LEU A 233 13.69 -8.01 1.86
CA LEU A 233 14.24 -7.87 0.51
C LEU A 233 14.85 -9.18 -0.01
N THR A 234 15.63 -9.87 0.81
CA THR A 234 16.24 -11.15 0.44
C THR A 234 15.18 -12.21 0.11
N LYS A 235 14.10 -12.25 0.91
CA LYS A 235 12.99 -13.17 0.70
C LYS A 235 12.14 -12.76 -0.50
N PHE A 236 11.87 -11.46 -0.65
CA PHE A 236 11.17 -10.90 -1.81
C PHE A 236 11.86 -11.29 -3.12
N ASN A 237 13.18 -11.15 -3.20
CA ASN A 237 13.96 -11.57 -4.36
C ASN A 237 13.81 -13.08 -4.66
N LYS A 238 13.82 -13.93 -3.62
CA LYS A 238 13.62 -15.38 -3.79
C LYS A 238 12.22 -15.73 -4.29
N ILE A 239 11.18 -15.07 -3.78
CA ILE A 239 9.79 -15.29 -4.20
C ILE A 239 9.62 -14.85 -5.65
N ALA A 240 10.11 -13.66 -5.98
CA ALA A 240 10.04 -13.12 -7.32
C ALA A 240 10.84 -13.95 -8.35
N ALA A 241 11.93 -14.57 -7.93
CA ALA A 241 12.70 -15.52 -8.74
C ALA A 241 11.93 -16.83 -9.03
N ALA A 242 11.15 -17.29 -8.03
CA ALA A 242 10.36 -18.50 -8.16
C ALA A 242 9.11 -18.33 -9.05
N SER A 243 8.57 -17.10 -9.13
CA SER A 243 7.37 -16.83 -9.95
C SER A 243 7.31 -15.35 -10.36
N LYS A 244 7.59 -15.08 -11.64
CA LYS A 244 7.61 -13.73 -12.22
C LYS A 244 6.23 -13.03 -12.23
N GLU A 245 5.15 -13.75 -11.98
CA GLU A 245 3.77 -13.24 -12.02
C GLU A 245 3.28 -12.76 -10.64
N VAL A 246 3.97 -13.17 -9.58
CA VAL A 246 3.53 -13.04 -8.18
C VAL A 246 3.93 -11.69 -7.57
N VAL A 247 5.06 -11.13 -8.01
CA VAL A 247 5.59 -9.86 -7.51
C VAL A 247 6.29 -9.10 -8.64
N ALA A 248 6.01 -7.80 -8.75
CA ALA A 248 6.66 -6.91 -9.71
C ALA A 248 6.87 -5.51 -9.13
N THR A 249 7.89 -4.80 -9.59
CA THR A 249 8.18 -3.42 -9.20
C THR A 249 8.97 -2.69 -10.29
N ASP A 250 8.90 -1.36 -10.31
CA ASP A 250 9.76 -0.48 -11.11
C ASP A 250 10.94 0.09 -10.32
N ILE A 251 11.13 -0.29 -9.05
CA ILE A 251 12.30 0.09 -8.26
C ILE A 251 13.55 -0.48 -8.94
N PRO A 252 14.52 0.35 -9.36
CA PRO A 252 15.74 -0.16 -9.95
C PRO A 252 16.67 -0.75 -8.88
N PRO A 253 17.54 -1.71 -9.22
CA PRO A 253 18.49 -2.30 -8.30
C PRO A 253 19.38 -1.27 -7.56
N SER A 254 19.71 -0.17 -8.22
CA SER A 254 20.50 0.92 -7.64
C SER A 254 19.83 1.66 -6.48
N GLU A 255 18.49 1.59 -6.37
CA GLU A 255 17.73 2.27 -5.31
C GLU A 255 17.38 1.35 -4.13
N ILE A 256 17.73 0.07 -4.19
CA ILE A 256 17.44 -0.89 -3.13
C ILE A 256 18.04 -0.46 -1.79
N ALA A 257 19.29 0.02 -1.79
CA ALA A 257 19.95 0.50 -0.58
C ALA A 257 19.23 1.71 0.02
N THR A 258 18.78 2.64 -0.83
CA THR A 258 17.96 3.80 -0.42
C THR A 258 16.65 3.37 0.20
N MET A 259 15.93 2.43 -0.43
CA MET A 259 14.68 1.91 0.09
C MET A 259 14.85 1.16 1.43
N MET A 260 15.96 0.46 1.60
CA MET A 260 16.31 -0.20 2.86
C MET A 260 16.57 0.80 3.99
N ASP A 261 17.36 1.84 3.74
CA ASP A 261 17.61 2.91 4.72
C ASP A 261 16.29 3.59 5.15
N LEU A 262 15.43 3.90 4.19
CA LEU A 262 14.11 4.47 4.47
C LEU A 262 13.23 3.52 5.30
N ALA A 263 13.21 2.23 5.00
CA ALA A 263 12.45 1.25 5.75
C ALA A 263 12.96 1.08 7.18
N LEU A 264 14.28 1.11 7.40
CA LEU A 264 14.89 1.08 8.73
C LEU A 264 14.52 2.32 9.56
N LYS A 265 14.58 3.50 8.97
CA LYS A 265 14.14 4.75 9.61
C LYS A 265 12.65 4.71 9.95
N ALA A 266 11.81 4.28 9.00
CA ALA A 266 10.36 4.20 9.16
C ALA A 266 9.92 3.21 10.25
N LYS A 267 10.65 2.10 10.43
CA LYS A 267 10.35 1.04 11.42
C LYS A 267 10.26 1.58 12.85
N ALA A 268 11.09 2.54 13.21
CA ALA A 268 11.17 3.06 14.57
C ALA A 268 10.05 4.08 14.92
N LEU A 269 9.35 4.60 13.91
CA LEU A 269 8.43 5.72 14.07
C LEU A 269 6.95 5.31 14.01
N PRO A 270 6.05 6.12 14.60
CA PRO A 270 4.62 5.97 14.40
C PRO A 270 4.25 6.18 12.92
N VAL A 271 3.31 5.38 12.41
CA VAL A 271 2.79 5.48 11.05
C VAL A 271 1.45 6.21 11.09
N SER A 272 1.37 7.32 10.37
CA SER A 272 0.11 8.04 10.14
C SER A 272 -0.65 7.45 8.95
N SER A 273 -1.97 7.57 8.91
CA SER A 273 -2.75 7.08 7.77
C SER A 273 -3.92 7.99 7.42
N ALA A 274 -4.28 7.99 6.14
CA ALA A 274 -5.54 8.52 5.64
C ALA A 274 -6.20 7.51 4.71
N ALA A 275 -7.53 7.42 4.75
CA ALA A 275 -8.31 6.64 3.80
C ALA A 275 -9.30 7.56 3.07
N MET A 276 -9.29 7.49 1.75
CA MET A 276 -10.16 8.30 0.89
C MET A 276 -11.52 7.61 0.71
N VAL A 277 -12.27 7.50 1.81
CA VAL A 277 -13.52 6.74 1.92
C VAL A 277 -14.64 7.59 2.55
N PRO A 278 -15.91 7.20 2.46
CA PRO A 278 -17.01 7.88 3.14
C PRO A 278 -16.80 8.00 4.68
N PRO A 279 -17.29 9.05 5.29
CA PRO A 279 -18.05 10.16 4.69
C PRO A 279 -17.19 11.21 3.96
N LEU A 280 -15.84 11.12 4.03
CA LEU A 280 -14.95 12.11 3.44
C LEU A 280 -15.04 12.13 1.91
N ILE A 281 -14.93 10.97 1.29
CA ILE A 281 -14.93 10.80 -0.16
C ILE A 281 -15.94 9.72 -0.55
N HIS A 282 -16.85 10.05 -1.46
CA HIS A 282 -17.79 9.12 -2.06
C HIS A 282 -17.21 8.55 -3.37
N PRO A 283 -16.89 7.25 -3.45
CA PRO A 283 -16.17 6.67 -4.57
C PRO A 283 -16.87 6.81 -5.94
N GLY A 284 -18.20 6.85 -5.97
CA GLY A 284 -18.98 7.02 -7.20
C GLY A 284 -19.00 8.46 -7.74
N ALA A 285 -18.71 9.45 -6.88
CA ALA A 285 -18.62 10.88 -7.24
C ALA A 285 -17.51 11.53 -6.39
N PRO A 286 -16.25 11.17 -6.61
CA PRO A 286 -15.15 11.64 -5.77
C PRO A 286 -14.81 13.10 -6.06
N ASP A 287 -14.59 13.87 -4.99
CA ASP A 287 -13.98 15.18 -5.07
C ASP A 287 -12.45 15.04 -5.02
N TYR A 288 -11.82 15.11 -6.19
CA TYR A 288 -10.36 15.01 -6.30
C TYR A 288 -9.62 16.24 -5.74
N GLY A 289 -10.27 17.40 -5.67
CA GLY A 289 -9.74 18.59 -4.98
C GLY A 289 -9.63 18.33 -3.48
N LEU A 290 -10.68 17.77 -2.89
CA LEU A 290 -10.70 17.39 -1.48
C LEU A 290 -9.70 16.26 -1.18
N ILE A 291 -9.55 15.26 -2.08
CA ILE A 291 -8.53 14.22 -1.92
C ILE A 291 -7.14 14.86 -1.84
N ARG A 292 -6.76 15.67 -2.84
CA ARG A 292 -5.45 16.34 -2.90
C ARG A 292 -5.18 17.22 -1.68
N SER A 293 -6.15 18.04 -1.28
CA SER A 293 -6.00 18.90 -0.09
C SER A 293 -5.86 18.08 1.20
N THR A 294 -6.56 16.94 1.31
CA THR A 294 -6.45 16.03 2.46
C THR A 294 -5.09 15.37 2.51
N VAL A 295 -4.58 14.92 1.36
CA VAL A 295 -3.23 14.35 1.25
C VAL A 295 -2.17 15.35 1.71
N GLN A 296 -2.23 16.58 1.22
CA GLN A 296 -1.28 17.63 1.65
C GLN A 296 -1.38 17.93 3.15
N LYS A 297 -2.57 18.04 3.69
CA LYS A 297 -2.76 18.28 5.13
C LYS A 297 -2.16 17.20 6.02
N ILE A 298 -2.30 15.91 5.65
CA ILE A 298 -1.75 14.83 6.47
C ILE A 298 -0.23 14.75 6.36
N ILE A 299 0.35 15.03 5.17
CA ILE A 299 1.79 15.11 4.98
C ILE A 299 2.36 16.25 5.83
N THR A 300 1.84 17.47 5.69
CA THR A 300 2.28 18.62 6.50
C THR A 300 2.12 18.37 8.00
N LYS A 301 1.02 17.74 8.42
CA LYS A 301 0.85 17.35 9.83
C LYS A 301 1.93 16.37 10.29
N SER A 302 2.30 15.40 9.45
CA SER A 302 3.37 14.43 9.73
C SER A 302 4.74 15.12 9.90
N GLU A 303 5.05 16.12 9.10
CA GLU A 303 6.28 16.89 9.15
C GLU A 303 6.37 17.79 10.39
N ASN A 304 5.26 18.40 10.79
CA ASN A 304 5.20 19.32 11.94
C ASN A 304 5.22 18.63 13.31
N ILE A 305 5.17 17.30 13.37
CA ILE A 305 5.24 16.59 14.66
C ILE A 305 6.60 16.83 15.34
N ASP A 306 7.70 16.85 14.57
CA ASP A 306 9.04 17.05 15.12
C ASP A 306 9.28 18.49 15.57
N ASN A 307 8.66 19.47 14.91
CA ASN A 307 8.79 20.88 15.27
C ASN A 307 8.09 21.21 16.60
N ARG A 308 7.06 20.45 17.00
CA ARG A 308 6.35 20.64 18.29
C ARG A 308 7.06 20.01 19.48
N THR A 309 7.89 18.99 19.27
CA THR A 309 8.70 18.38 20.34
C THR A 309 9.91 19.23 20.72
N ALA A 310 10.24 20.27 19.95
CA ALA A 310 11.32 21.20 20.21
C ALA A 310 10.89 22.47 20.99
N GLU A 311 9.59 22.69 21.24
CA GLU A 311 9.11 23.80 22.08
C GLU A 311 9.05 23.36 23.55
N PRO A 312 9.63 24.16 24.49
CA PRO A 312 9.54 23.87 25.91
C PRO A 312 8.08 23.98 26.38
N THR A 313 7.65 22.99 27.13
CA THR A 313 6.33 22.90 27.75
C THR A 313 6.04 24.15 28.58
N PRO A 314 4.95 24.92 28.36
CA PRO A 314 4.52 25.93 29.27
C PRO A 314 4.06 25.31 30.59
N ALA A 315 4.50 25.89 31.70
CA ALA A 315 4.18 25.48 33.05
C ALA A 315 2.67 25.39 33.30
N THR A 316 2.28 24.34 33.97
CA THR A 316 0.95 23.96 34.47
C THR A 316 0.21 25.11 35.15
N ALA A 317 -1.01 25.41 34.68
CA ALA A 317 -2.02 26.14 35.47
C ALA A 317 -3.03 25.12 36.03
N PRO A 318 -3.55 25.32 37.26
CA PRO A 318 -4.30 24.30 37.96
C PRO A 318 -5.79 24.27 37.62
N ASP A 319 -6.26 23.05 37.53
CA ASP A 319 -7.57 22.51 37.91
C ASP A 319 -8.86 23.22 37.46
N ALA A 320 -9.52 22.61 36.48
CA ALA A 320 -10.95 22.77 36.26
C ALA A 320 -11.60 21.37 36.12
N THR A 321 -12.47 21.05 37.06
CA THR A 321 -13.27 19.82 37.15
C THR A 321 -14.03 19.48 35.89
N PRO A 322 -14.00 18.21 35.40
CA PRO A 322 -14.69 17.83 34.18
C PRO A 322 -16.18 17.52 34.45
N LYS A 323 -17.06 18.17 33.69
CA LYS A 323 -18.46 17.75 33.55
C LYS A 323 -18.57 16.46 32.72
N PRO A 324 -19.46 15.53 33.07
CA PRO A 324 -19.63 14.31 32.31
C PRO A 324 -20.23 14.58 30.93
N LYS A 325 -19.53 14.09 29.88
CA LYS A 325 -19.94 14.15 28.49
C LYS A 325 -20.75 12.90 28.14
N PRO A 326 -21.81 13.00 27.32
CA PRO A 326 -22.65 11.85 26.99
C PRO A 326 -21.84 10.80 26.20
N THR A 327 -22.04 9.56 26.52
CA THR A 327 -21.45 8.37 25.89
C THR A 327 -21.97 8.24 24.46
N ALA A 328 -21.21 8.74 23.50
CA ALA A 328 -21.39 8.41 22.10
C ALA A 328 -20.67 7.09 21.82
N SER A 329 -21.36 6.13 21.24
CA SER A 329 -20.75 4.91 20.69
C SER A 329 -19.57 5.30 19.79
N PRO A 330 -18.43 4.59 19.85
CA PRO A 330 -17.27 4.94 19.06
C PRO A 330 -17.57 4.70 17.57
N SER A 331 -17.94 5.76 16.87
CA SER A 331 -17.84 5.80 15.42
C SER A 331 -16.36 5.65 15.09
N ARG A 332 -15.97 4.49 14.52
CA ARG A 332 -14.60 4.25 14.07
C ARG A 332 -14.23 5.30 13.03
N SER A 333 -13.41 6.27 13.43
CA SER A 333 -12.89 7.28 12.54
C SER A 333 -11.94 6.61 11.54
N THR A 334 -12.35 6.56 10.27
CA THR A 334 -11.57 5.99 9.17
C THR A 334 -10.66 7.01 8.50
N GLN A 335 -10.65 8.26 8.98
CA GLN A 335 -10.19 9.39 8.18
C GLN A 335 -8.72 9.79 8.34
N THR A 336 -8.22 9.98 9.53
CA THR A 336 -6.80 10.36 9.75
C THR A 336 -6.40 9.99 11.16
N ASP A 337 -5.76 8.83 11.34
CA ASP A 337 -5.45 8.34 12.66
C ASP A 337 -4.03 7.80 12.78
N ASP A 338 -3.48 7.94 13.96
CA ASP A 338 -2.36 7.12 14.38
C ASP A 338 -2.79 5.63 14.32
N LEU A 339 -2.21 4.88 13.40
CA LEU A 339 -2.51 3.46 13.22
C LEU A 339 -2.29 2.62 14.49
N SER A 340 -1.50 3.13 15.46
CA SER A 340 -1.37 2.47 16.76
C SER A 340 -2.71 2.42 17.49
N LYS A 341 -3.54 3.47 17.38
CA LYS A 341 -4.86 3.55 18.01
C LYS A 341 -5.91 2.79 17.21
N VAL A 342 -5.89 2.93 15.88
CA VAL A 342 -6.86 2.26 14.99
C VAL A 342 -6.70 0.74 15.02
N CYS A 343 -5.47 0.26 15.05
CA CYS A 343 -5.17 -1.17 15.12
C CYS A 343 -5.14 -1.71 16.55
N ALA A 344 -5.35 -0.89 17.56
CA ALA A 344 -5.46 -1.23 18.98
C ALA A 344 -6.90 -1.17 19.50
N ALA A 345 -7.89 -0.81 18.69
CA ALA A 345 -9.29 -0.59 19.11
C ALA A 345 -10.27 -1.76 18.85
#